data_b7f3730cba95e0854efc1b24c6554dd6
#
_entry.id   b7f3730cba95e0854efc1b24c6554dd6
#
_cell.length_a   1.000
_cell.length_b   1.000
_cell.length_c   1.000
_cell.angle_alpha   90.00
_cell.angle_beta   90.00
_cell.angle_gamma   90.00
#
_symmetry.space_group_name_H-M   'P 1'
#
loop_
_entity.id
_entity.type
_entity.pdbx_description
1 polymer ?
#
loop_
_entity_poly.entity_id
_entity_poly.type
_entity_poly.pdbx_seq_one_letter_code
_entity_poly.pdbx_strand_id
1 'polypeptide(L)'
;MTDSIRIANCSGFYGDRLSAAAEMVNDGPIDVLTGDWLAELTMLILARTQAKRPNGGYARSFVTQMEQVMATCMEKNIKVVSNAGGLDPASCAEAVAEVAEKFGLTPSIAYIEGDNILQRLPELADSGIDFKHMDTGEEITDLESYISANAYLGCWGIVEALDKGADIVITGRVTDAAVVCGPAAWHHKWTKDNWDALAGAVVAGHVIECGTQATGGNYSFFTEVDGMSRTGFPWADIAADGSSIIGKHDGTGGEVSIGTVTSQLLYEIGSPSYLGPDVTARFDTVELEQLSPDRVQIEKAKGEPPPETLKVSMNKLGGFRTDMSIALTGLDIEEKAKLVEEAFWKACPHEPVDFESVKTKVVRTDKYDPATNEEAVALWKITLKDSDERKVGRAIFNSVNELGLATIPGMFGVGGGGNARPFGVHWPALIPSDLVPQHVIFREGKRTMVESHISTDSFTVDSVDEKIEKIDFGSTTKAPLGLITGARSGDKTGNANLGVFTRTEEAWIWLDNFLTTDKFQELLPETADLKVDRHRLPKIYSLNFVVHGLLEEGVAASTRQDSQAKSFGEWLRARVVDLPERFIG
;
A
#
# COMPACT_ATOMS: atom_id res chain seq x y z
N MET A 1 11.51 -19.56 27.55
CA MET A 1 11.06 -18.60 26.54
C MET A 1 9.73 -18.09 27.02
N THR A 2 9.58 -16.81 27.12
CA THR A 2 8.34 -16.13 27.46
C THR A 2 7.26 -16.52 26.45
N ASP A 3 6.04 -16.67 26.93
CA ASP A 3 4.84 -16.96 26.17
C ASP A 3 4.72 -15.95 24.99
N SER A 4 5.02 -16.38 23.77
CA SER A 4 4.90 -15.57 22.56
C SER A 4 3.96 -16.26 21.58
N ILE A 5 3.27 -15.49 20.75
CA ILE A 5 2.38 -16.00 19.70
C ILE A 5 3.02 -15.80 18.33
N ARG A 6 3.07 -16.86 17.50
CA ARG A 6 3.58 -16.79 16.13
C ARG A 6 2.45 -16.57 15.15
N ILE A 7 2.45 -15.40 14.52
CA ILE A 7 1.46 -14.99 13.55
C ILE A 7 2.14 -14.93 12.17
N ALA A 8 1.67 -15.74 11.23
CA ALA A 8 2.24 -15.89 9.90
C ALA A 8 1.35 -15.25 8.84
N ASN A 9 1.96 -14.53 7.90
CA ASN A 9 1.25 -13.94 6.76
C ASN A 9 1.26 -14.90 5.56
N CYS A 10 0.17 -14.94 4.78
CA CYS A 10 0.07 -15.74 3.54
C CYS A 10 -0.47 -14.95 2.34
N SER A 11 -0.66 -13.66 2.48
CA SER A 11 -1.04 -12.75 1.39
C SER A 11 -0.72 -11.32 1.77
N GLY A 12 -0.10 -10.57 0.87
CA GLY A 12 0.15 -9.14 1.03
C GLY A 12 -0.67 -8.28 0.07
N PHE A 13 -1.47 -8.88 -0.82
CA PHE A 13 -2.39 -8.18 -1.71
C PHE A 13 -3.36 -9.14 -2.42
N TYR A 14 -4.40 -8.62 -3.04
CA TYR A 14 -5.48 -9.36 -3.70
C TYR A 14 -5.02 -10.43 -4.73
N GLY A 15 -3.87 -10.22 -5.38
CA GLY A 15 -3.33 -11.10 -6.44
C GLY A 15 -2.13 -11.95 -6.02
N ASP A 16 -1.89 -12.14 -4.73
CA ASP A 16 -0.73 -12.88 -4.25
C ASP A 16 -0.81 -14.40 -4.53
N ARG A 17 0.30 -15.11 -4.37
CA ARG A 17 0.38 -16.52 -4.78
C ARG A 17 -0.48 -17.43 -3.89
N LEU A 18 -1.27 -18.27 -4.55
CA LEU A 18 -2.23 -19.15 -3.88
C LEU A 18 -1.59 -20.23 -3.01
N SER A 19 -0.34 -20.61 -3.25
CA SER A 19 0.37 -21.62 -2.46
C SER A 19 0.88 -21.11 -1.12
N ALA A 20 0.84 -19.78 -0.88
CA ALA A 20 1.44 -19.17 0.30
C ALA A 20 0.84 -19.70 1.62
N ALA A 21 -0.48 -19.88 1.69
CA ALA A 21 -1.11 -20.46 2.88
C ALA A 21 -0.60 -21.87 3.18
N ALA A 22 -0.49 -22.72 2.16
CA ALA A 22 0.04 -24.08 2.31
C ALA A 22 1.52 -24.08 2.73
N GLU A 23 2.33 -23.19 2.17
CA GLU A 23 3.73 -22.99 2.55
C GLU A 23 3.84 -22.64 4.05
N MET A 24 3.01 -21.68 4.53
CA MET A 24 3.09 -21.25 5.92
C MET A 24 2.57 -22.30 6.93
N VAL A 25 1.51 -23.01 6.59
CA VAL A 25 0.89 -24.02 7.49
C VAL A 25 1.71 -25.32 7.56
N ASN A 26 2.41 -25.69 6.47
CA ASN A 26 3.09 -26.98 6.38
C ASN A 26 4.58 -26.92 6.71
N ASP A 27 5.26 -25.81 6.36
CA ASP A 27 6.73 -25.75 6.38
C ASP A 27 7.32 -25.31 7.72
N GLY A 28 6.49 -24.93 8.69
CA GLY A 28 6.94 -24.59 10.03
C GLY A 28 5.81 -24.39 11.04
N PRO A 29 6.15 -24.25 12.33
CA PRO A 29 5.15 -24.02 13.37
C PRO A 29 4.63 -22.59 13.30
N ILE A 30 3.30 -22.45 13.34
CA ILE A 30 2.59 -21.17 13.47
C ILE A 30 1.37 -21.36 14.38
N ASP A 31 0.95 -20.31 15.09
CA ASP A 31 -0.25 -20.32 15.92
C ASP A 31 -1.44 -19.70 15.19
N VAL A 32 -1.16 -18.70 14.34
CA VAL A 32 -2.17 -17.98 13.57
C VAL A 32 -1.70 -17.82 12.13
N LEU A 33 -2.58 -18.11 11.18
CA LEU A 33 -2.43 -17.78 9.77
C LEU A 33 -3.23 -16.51 9.49
N THR A 34 -2.58 -15.50 8.97
CA THR A 34 -3.22 -14.25 8.54
C THR A 34 -2.84 -13.88 7.12
N GLY A 35 -3.54 -12.90 6.56
CA GLY A 35 -3.22 -12.31 5.28
C GLY A 35 -4.01 -11.03 5.05
N ASP A 36 -3.42 -10.15 4.27
CA ASP A 36 -4.02 -8.91 3.81
C ASP A 36 -4.34 -8.99 2.30
N TRP A 37 -5.61 -8.77 1.97
CA TRP A 37 -6.12 -8.76 0.58
C TRP A 37 -6.57 -7.38 0.13
N LEU A 38 -6.64 -6.40 1.04
CA LEU A 38 -7.36 -5.17 0.81
C LEU A 38 -6.42 -3.96 0.68
N ALA A 39 -6.69 -3.18 -0.35
CA ALA A 39 -6.19 -1.82 -0.55
C ALA A 39 -7.32 -0.97 -1.11
N GLU A 40 -7.14 0.34 -1.21
CA GLU A 40 -8.12 1.26 -1.79
C GLU A 40 -8.57 0.81 -3.18
N LEU A 41 -7.60 0.40 -4.02
CA LEU A 41 -7.87 -0.13 -5.36
C LEU A 41 -8.64 -1.45 -5.32
N THR A 42 -8.35 -2.33 -4.36
CA THR A 42 -9.06 -3.60 -4.21
C THR A 42 -10.52 -3.37 -3.85
N MET A 43 -10.83 -2.42 -2.97
CA MET A 43 -12.21 -2.06 -2.62
C MET A 43 -13.01 -1.62 -3.85
N LEU A 44 -12.41 -0.82 -4.73
CA LEU A 44 -13.00 -0.44 -6.02
C LEU A 44 -13.25 -1.66 -6.93
N ILE A 45 -12.29 -2.59 -7.01
CA ILE A 45 -12.41 -3.82 -7.82
C ILE A 45 -13.55 -4.69 -7.29
N LEU A 46 -13.63 -4.88 -5.97
CA LEU A 46 -14.68 -5.66 -5.32
C LEU A 46 -16.06 -5.03 -5.53
N ALA A 47 -16.20 -3.70 -5.39
CA ALA A 47 -17.46 -3.00 -5.64
C ALA A 47 -17.95 -3.20 -7.08
N ARG A 48 -17.06 -3.08 -8.07
CA ARG A 48 -17.40 -3.33 -9.49
C ARG A 48 -17.72 -4.80 -9.78
N THR A 49 -17.11 -5.71 -9.05
CA THR A 49 -17.37 -7.14 -9.18
C THR A 49 -18.71 -7.51 -8.55
N GLN A 50 -19.01 -6.99 -7.38
CA GLN A 50 -20.27 -7.18 -6.68
C GLN A 50 -21.46 -6.63 -7.47
N ALA A 51 -21.31 -5.47 -8.13
CA ALA A 51 -22.32 -4.91 -9.03
C ALA A 51 -22.69 -5.84 -10.20
N LYS A 52 -21.77 -6.73 -10.62
CA LYS A 52 -21.99 -7.71 -11.70
C LYS A 52 -22.40 -9.09 -11.19
N ARG A 53 -22.03 -9.42 -9.96
CA ARG A 53 -22.23 -10.75 -9.34
C ARG A 53 -22.59 -10.53 -7.87
N PRO A 54 -23.79 -10.86 -7.39
CA PRO A 54 -24.22 -10.60 -6.01
C PRO A 54 -23.22 -11.06 -4.94
N ASN A 55 -22.59 -12.24 -5.11
CA ASN A 55 -21.59 -12.77 -4.17
C ASN A 55 -20.15 -12.44 -4.62
N GLY A 56 -19.90 -11.24 -5.10
CA GLY A 56 -18.61 -10.83 -5.68
C GLY A 56 -17.81 -9.84 -4.81
N GLY A 57 -18.29 -9.54 -3.60
CA GLY A 57 -17.74 -8.50 -2.73
C GLY A 57 -16.55 -8.92 -1.87
N TYR A 58 -16.01 -10.12 -2.02
CA TYR A 58 -14.90 -10.65 -1.21
C TYR A 58 -13.77 -11.26 -2.06
N ALA A 59 -12.61 -11.51 -1.45
CA ALA A 59 -11.45 -12.08 -2.11
C ALA A 59 -11.58 -13.61 -2.27
N ARG A 60 -11.87 -14.09 -3.46
CA ARG A 60 -12.03 -15.52 -3.75
C ARG A 60 -10.75 -16.33 -3.61
N SER A 61 -9.58 -15.70 -3.78
CA SER A 61 -8.28 -16.34 -3.55
C SER A 61 -8.14 -16.86 -2.13
N PHE A 62 -8.69 -16.18 -1.14
CA PHE A 62 -8.74 -16.66 0.24
C PHE A 62 -9.50 -17.98 0.38
N VAL A 63 -10.69 -18.09 -0.23
CA VAL A 63 -11.48 -19.34 -0.20
C VAL A 63 -10.70 -20.49 -0.85
N THR A 64 -9.99 -20.21 -1.96
CA THR A 64 -9.10 -21.20 -2.60
C THR A 64 -7.95 -21.62 -1.68
N GLN A 65 -7.37 -20.69 -0.93
CA GLN A 65 -6.35 -21.03 0.07
C GLN A 65 -6.94 -21.86 1.21
N MET A 66 -8.14 -21.55 1.68
CA MET A 66 -8.81 -22.36 2.71
C MET A 66 -9.07 -23.81 2.25
N GLU A 67 -9.39 -24.05 0.98
CA GLU A 67 -9.46 -25.40 0.42
C GLU A 67 -8.15 -26.19 0.57
N GLN A 68 -7.01 -25.50 0.57
CA GLN A 68 -5.68 -26.14 0.67
C GLN A 68 -5.28 -26.45 2.12
N VAL A 69 -5.70 -25.61 3.09
CA VAL A 69 -5.09 -25.63 4.44
C VAL A 69 -6.05 -25.85 5.58
N MET A 70 -7.37 -25.73 5.39
CA MET A 70 -8.35 -25.77 6.48
C MET A 70 -8.22 -27.03 7.35
N ALA A 71 -8.09 -28.20 6.74
CA ALA A 71 -7.94 -29.46 7.48
C ALA A 71 -6.70 -29.45 8.39
N THR A 72 -5.57 -28.97 7.86
CA THR A 72 -4.32 -28.87 8.62
C THR A 72 -4.41 -27.79 9.72
N CYS A 73 -5.07 -26.66 9.45
CA CYS A 73 -5.30 -25.64 10.48
C CYS A 73 -6.13 -26.19 11.65
N MET A 74 -7.21 -26.93 11.36
CA MET A 74 -8.03 -27.56 12.38
C MET A 74 -7.27 -28.62 13.18
N GLU A 75 -6.50 -29.48 12.51
CA GLU A 75 -5.68 -30.52 13.14
C GLU A 75 -4.63 -29.93 14.07
N LYS A 76 -3.96 -28.84 13.63
CA LYS A 76 -2.88 -28.20 14.38
C LYS A 76 -3.37 -27.08 15.34
N ASN A 77 -4.69 -26.85 15.42
CA ASN A 77 -5.30 -25.73 16.17
C ASN A 77 -4.76 -24.34 15.75
N ILE A 78 -4.43 -24.15 14.47
CA ILE A 78 -4.02 -22.86 13.92
C ILE A 78 -5.27 -22.00 13.70
N LYS A 79 -5.31 -20.81 14.31
CA LYS A 79 -6.37 -19.85 14.06
C LYS A 79 -6.15 -19.17 12.71
N VAL A 80 -7.24 -18.78 12.02
CA VAL A 80 -7.19 -18.05 10.76
C VAL A 80 -7.86 -16.70 10.93
N VAL A 81 -7.16 -15.62 10.59
CA VAL A 81 -7.69 -14.26 10.67
C VAL A 81 -7.39 -13.53 9.37
N SER A 82 -8.41 -12.98 8.69
CA SER A 82 -8.26 -12.42 7.35
C SER A 82 -9.23 -11.27 7.10
N ASN A 83 -8.78 -10.25 6.37
CA ASN A 83 -9.63 -9.16 5.86
C ASN A 83 -10.23 -9.48 4.47
N ALA A 84 -10.11 -10.71 4.00
CA ALA A 84 -10.59 -11.15 2.68
C ALA A 84 -12.11 -10.96 2.47
N GLY A 85 -12.88 -10.70 3.53
CA GLY A 85 -14.31 -10.41 3.45
C GLY A 85 -14.66 -9.16 2.63
N GLY A 86 -13.76 -8.18 2.59
CA GLY A 86 -13.91 -7.01 1.75
C GLY A 86 -15.22 -6.25 1.98
N LEU A 87 -16.07 -6.20 0.95
CA LEU A 87 -17.40 -5.56 1.01
C LEU A 87 -18.51 -6.52 1.49
N ASP A 88 -18.23 -7.81 1.62
CA ASP A 88 -19.23 -8.84 1.92
C ASP A 88 -18.61 -9.97 2.75
N PRO A 89 -18.24 -9.68 4.01
CA PRO A 89 -17.66 -10.69 4.91
C PRO A 89 -18.64 -11.84 5.22
N ALA A 90 -19.93 -11.60 5.18
CA ALA A 90 -20.94 -12.64 5.39
C ALA A 90 -20.91 -13.70 4.28
N SER A 91 -20.95 -13.29 3.00
CA SER A 91 -20.84 -14.22 1.87
C SER A 91 -19.48 -14.94 1.82
N CYS A 92 -18.41 -14.26 2.25
CA CYS A 92 -17.10 -14.90 2.38
C CYS A 92 -17.14 -16.01 3.44
N ALA A 93 -17.74 -15.76 4.61
CA ALA A 93 -17.90 -16.74 5.68
C ALA A 93 -18.72 -17.96 5.22
N GLU A 94 -19.80 -17.77 4.46
CA GLU A 94 -20.56 -18.86 3.89
C GLU A 94 -19.74 -19.69 2.89
N ALA A 95 -18.97 -19.03 2.00
CA ALA A 95 -18.09 -19.75 1.06
C ALA A 95 -17.00 -20.56 1.79
N VAL A 96 -16.47 -20.06 2.89
CA VAL A 96 -15.51 -20.80 3.75
C VAL A 96 -16.20 -21.96 4.47
N ALA A 97 -17.44 -21.78 4.89
CA ALA A 97 -18.23 -22.86 5.50
C ALA A 97 -18.56 -23.99 4.51
N GLU A 98 -18.84 -23.66 3.24
CA GLU A 98 -19.00 -24.66 2.18
C GLU A 98 -17.71 -25.49 1.97
N VAL A 99 -16.54 -24.85 2.09
CA VAL A 99 -15.26 -25.58 2.10
C VAL A 99 -15.17 -26.53 3.29
N ALA A 100 -15.54 -26.09 4.49
CA ALA A 100 -15.54 -26.93 5.68
C ALA A 100 -16.47 -28.14 5.52
N GLU A 101 -17.68 -27.95 5.04
CA GLU A 101 -18.65 -29.00 4.77
C GLU A 101 -18.12 -30.04 3.76
N LYS A 102 -17.44 -29.59 2.70
CA LYS A 102 -16.80 -30.45 1.69
C LYS A 102 -15.78 -31.40 2.30
N PHE A 103 -15.07 -30.96 3.35
CA PHE A 103 -14.07 -31.78 4.05
C PHE A 103 -14.62 -32.46 5.33
N GLY A 104 -15.90 -32.29 5.64
CA GLY A 104 -16.52 -32.84 6.87
C GLY A 104 -16.01 -32.20 8.16
N LEU A 105 -15.58 -30.93 8.07
CA LEU A 105 -15.07 -30.15 9.21
C LEU A 105 -16.15 -29.22 9.76
N THR A 106 -16.02 -28.85 11.02
CA THR A 106 -16.96 -27.97 11.74
C THR A 106 -16.23 -26.84 12.47
N PRO A 107 -15.45 -25.98 11.77
CA PRO A 107 -14.81 -24.85 12.43
C PRO A 107 -15.84 -23.84 12.93
N SER A 108 -15.54 -23.18 14.04
CA SER A 108 -16.29 -22.02 14.50
C SER A 108 -15.89 -20.81 13.65
N ILE A 109 -16.79 -20.34 12.79
CA ILE A 109 -16.55 -19.22 11.85
C ILE A 109 -17.28 -17.99 12.35
N ALA A 110 -16.52 -16.90 12.53
CA ALA A 110 -17.07 -15.58 12.81
C ALA A 110 -16.69 -14.59 11.69
N TYR A 111 -17.56 -13.63 11.43
CA TYR A 111 -17.24 -12.50 10.56
C TYR A 111 -17.56 -11.17 11.25
N ILE A 112 -16.90 -10.10 10.79
CA ILE A 112 -17.01 -8.78 11.40
C ILE A 112 -17.55 -7.80 10.36
N GLU A 113 -18.60 -7.10 10.74
CA GLU A 113 -19.26 -6.03 10.00
C GLU A 113 -19.17 -4.70 10.76
N GLY A 114 -19.53 -3.62 10.09
CA GLY A 114 -19.58 -2.25 10.63
C GLY A 114 -18.75 -1.25 9.83
N ASP A 115 -17.74 -1.73 9.11
CA ASP A 115 -16.87 -0.91 8.27
C ASP A 115 -17.62 -0.29 7.07
N ASN A 116 -18.56 -1.01 6.47
CA ASN A 116 -19.29 -0.54 5.30
C ASN A 116 -20.38 0.46 5.70
N ILE A 117 -20.12 1.74 5.46
CA ILE A 117 -21.02 2.85 5.78
C ILE A 117 -21.73 3.43 4.54
N LEU A 118 -21.59 2.81 3.36
CA LEU A 118 -22.12 3.34 2.09
C LEU A 118 -23.59 3.70 2.18
N GLN A 119 -24.43 2.81 2.72
CA GLN A 119 -25.87 3.04 2.84
C GLN A 119 -26.23 4.06 3.94
N ARG A 120 -25.29 4.38 4.81
CA ARG A 120 -25.45 5.34 5.91
C ARG A 120 -24.93 6.74 5.56
N LEU A 121 -24.27 6.92 4.42
CA LEU A 121 -23.69 8.22 4.04
C LEU A 121 -24.69 9.38 4.11
N PRO A 122 -25.96 9.26 3.58
CA PRO A 122 -26.93 10.35 3.68
C PRO A 122 -27.31 10.67 5.15
N GLU A 123 -27.60 9.66 5.96
CA GLU A 123 -27.93 9.81 7.38
C GLU A 123 -26.79 10.49 8.16
N LEU A 124 -25.54 10.05 7.92
CA LEU A 124 -24.35 10.59 8.57
C LEU A 124 -24.11 12.05 8.15
N ALA A 125 -24.27 12.38 6.87
CA ALA A 125 -24.18 13.76 6.38
C ALA A 125 -25.25 14.66 7.00
N ASP A 126 -26.51 14.19 7.07
CA ASP A 126 -27.60 14.91 7.73
C ASP A 126 -27.33 15.14 9.24
N SER A 127 -26.56 14.26 9.86
CA SER A 127 -26.12 14.41 11.26
C SER A 127 -24.93 15.38 11.44
N GLY A 128 -24.38 15.91 10.35
CA GLY A 128 -23.34 16.92 10.36
C GLY A 128 -21.91 16.41 10.04
N ILE A 129 -21.77 15.18 9.57
CA ILE A 129 -20.48 14.66 9.08
C ILE A 129 -20.24 15.20 7.67
N ASP A 130 -19.17 15.96 7.47
CA ASP A 130 -18.91 16.65 6.19
C ASP A 130 -18.17 15.80 5.15
N PHE A 131 -17.56 14.68 5.53
CA PHE A 131 -16.77 13.80 4.67
C PHE A 131 -15.78 14.54 3.76
N LYS A 132 -15.19 15.64 4.24
CA LYS A 132 -14.16 16.37 3.49
C LYS A 132 -13.00 15.46 3.12
N HIS A 133 -12.44 15.72 1.95
CA HIS A 133 -11.24 15.03 1.52
C HIS A 133 -10.07 15.31 2.46
N MET A 134 -9.47 14.28 3.05
CA MET A 134 -8.42 14.39 4.09
C MET A 134 -7.22 15.24 3.67
N ASP A 135 -6.77 15.10 2.41
CA ASP A 135 -5.53 15.74 1.95
C ASP A 135 -5.78 17.13 1.37
N THR A 136 -6.90 17.34 0.66
CA THR A 136 -7.17 18.60 -0.06
C THR A 136 -8.13 19.53 0.69
N GLY A 137 -8.93 18.99 1.62
CA GLY A 137 -9.97 19.73 2.32
C GLY A 137 -11.20 20.04 1.45
N GLU A 138 -11.28 19.47 0.25
CA GLU A 138 -12.42 19.64 -0.65
C GLU A 138 -13.70 19.06 -0.05
N GLU A 139 -14.82 19.75 -0.29
CA GLU A 139 -16.14 19.32 0.16
C GLU A 139 -16.73 18.30 -0.81
N ILE A 140 -17.44 17.31 -0.24
CA ILE A 140 -18.15 16.33 -1.06
C ILE A 140 -19.39 16.97 -1.69
N THR A 141 -19.58 16.78 -2.98
CA THR A 141 -20.69 17.43 -3.72
C THR A 141 -21.81 16.47 -4.09
N ASP A 142 -21.51 15.16 -4.16
CA ASP A 142 -22.49 14.13 -4.57
C ASP A 142 -22.18 12.80 -3.86
N LEU A 143 -22.92 12.53 -2.79
CA LEU A 143 -22.81 11.29 -2.02
C LEU A 143 -23.32 10.05 -2.76
N GLU A 144 -24.27 10.22 -3.69
CA GLU A 144 -24.87 9.10 -4.40
C GLU A 144 -23.95 8.52 -5.48
N SER A 145 -22.91 9.27 -5.90
CA SER A 145 -21.91 8.81 -6.87
C SER A 145 -20.95 7.75 -6.34
N TYR A 146 -20.88 7.59 -5.01
CA TYR A 146 -19.95 6.63 -4.40
C TYR A 146 -20.49 5.20 -4.49
N ILE A 147 -19.60 4.27 -4.82
CA ILE A 147 -19.91 2.83 -4.98
C ILE A 147 -19.31 1.97 -3.86
N SER A 148 -18.44 2.54 -3.04
CA SER A 148 -17.98 1.96 -1.78
C SER A 148 -17.63 3.06 -0.78
N ALA A 149 -17.84 2.80 0.50
CA ALA A 149 -17.45 3.65 1.61
C ALA A 149 -17.20 2.76 2.84
N ASN A 150 -15.94 2.55 3.19
CA ASN A 150 -15.55 1.65 4.26
C ASN A 150 -14.64 2.35 5.25
N ALA A 151 -15.03 2.36 6.52
CA ALA A 151 -14.19 2.83 7.61
C ALA A 151 -13.11 1.78 7.93
N TYR A 152 -11.92 2.24 8.29
CA TYR A 152 -10.83 1.36 8.73
C TYR A 152 -11.05 0.99 10.18
N LEU A 153 -11.61 -0.21 10.43
CA LEU A 153 -11.83 -0.71 11.79
C LEU A 153 -10.50 -1.15 12.43
N GLY A 154 -10.52 -1.25 13.75
CA GLY A 154 -9.42 -1.79 14.54
C GLY A 154 -9.54 -3.29 14.82
N CYS A 155 -8.68 -3.75 15.71
CA CYS A 155 -8.52 -5.17 16.04
C CYS A 155 -9.53 -5.73 17.04
N TRP A 156 -10.32 -4.93 17.75
CA TRP A 156 -11.12 -5.38 18.88
C TRP A 156 -12.27 -6.32 18.53
N GLY A 157 -12.80 -6.22 17.31
CA GLY A 157 -13.75 -7.21 16.80
C GLY A 157 -13.10 -8.59 16.62
N ILE A 158 -11.83 -8.62 16.19
CA ILE A 158 -11.06 -9.87 16.07
C ILE A 158 -10.81 -10.48 17.45
N VAL A 159 -10.41 -9.66 18.43
CA VAL A 159 -10.22 -10.09 19.84
C VAL A 159 -11.49 -10.72 20.38
N GLU A 160 -12.64 -10.07 20.21
CA GLU A 160 -13.94 -10.57 20.68
C GLU A 160 -14.35 -11.89 20.01
N ALA A 161 -14.10 -12.03 18.71
CA ALA A 161 -14.39 -13.26 17.97
C ALA A 161 -13.54 -14.44 18.49
N LEU A 162 -12.24 -14.23 18.65
CA LEU A 162 -11.30 -15.24 19.14
C LEU A 162 -11.58 -15.60 20.60
N ASP A 163 -11.91 -14.63 21.45
CA ASP A 163 -12.26 -14.87 22.86
C ASP A 163 -13.54 -15.70 23.02
N LYS A 164 -14.46 -15.58 22.07
CA LYS A 164 -15.66 -16.43 21.98
C LYS A 164 -15.46 -17.76 21.28
N GLY A 165 -14.22 -18.10 20.94
CA GLY A 165 -13.84 -19.41 20.45
C GLY A 165 -13.90 -19.56 18.92
N ALA A 166 -13.85 -18.48 18.14
CA ALA A 166 -13.73 -18.60 16.70
C ALA A 166 -12.43 -19.31 16.30
N ASP A 167 -12.50 -20.18 15.30
CA ASP A 167 -11.35 -20.79 14.64
C ASP A 167 -10.94 -19.98 13.42
N ILE A 168 -11.93 -19.39 12.73
CA ILE A 168 -11.75 -18.57 11.54
C ILE A 168 -12.49 -17.25 11.74
N VAL A 169 -11.78 -16.13 11.60
CA VAL A 169 -12.31 -14.78 11.70
C VAL A 169 -12.12 -14.07 10.36
N ILE A 170 -13.21 -13.59 9.78
CA ILE A 170 -13.23 -12.91 8.48
C ILE A 170 -13.71 -11.47 8.70
N THR A 171 -12.94 -10.48 8.29
CA THR A 171 -13.31 -9.08 8.43
C THR A 171 -13.60 -8.43 7.07
N GLY A 172 -14.37 -7.34 7.09
CA GLY A 172 -14.35 -6.35 6.03
C GLY A 172 -13.08 -5.48 6.12
N ARG A 173 -13.20 -4.17 5.87
CA ARG A 173 -12.06 -3.25 5.94
C ARG A 173 -11.65 -3.00 7.40
N VAL A 174 -10.53 -3.51 7.76
CA VAL A 174 -9.78 -3.16 8.98
C VAL A 174 -8.45 -2.50 8.58
N THR A 175 -7.73 -1.89 9.50
CA THR A 175 -6.33 -1.53 9.24
C THR A 175 -5.51 -2.79 8.98
N ASP A 176 -4.54 -2.70 8.09
CA ASP A 176 -3.80 -3.85 7.58
C ASP A 176 -3.10 -4.62 8.72
N ALA A 177 -2.53 -3.91 9.68
CA ALA A 177 -1.95 -4.49 10.88
C ALA A 177 -2.97 -5.10 11.88
N ALA A 178 -4.27 -4.79 11.77
CA ALA A 178 -5.27 -5.28 12.72
C ALA A 178 -5.41 -6.80 12.73
N VAL A 179 -5.18 -7.46 11.57
CA VAL A 179 -5.23 -8.92 11.46
C VAL A 179 -4.06 -9.61 12.18
N VAL A 180 -3.04 -8.86 12.57
CA VAL A 180 -1.91 -9.30 13.40
C VAL A 180 -2.08 -8.83 14.85
N CYS A 181 -2.45 -7.57 15.04
CA CYS A 181 -2.67 -6.98 16.37
C CYS A 181 -3.79 -7.70 17.15
N GLY A 182 -4.89 -8.08 16.48
CA GLY A 182 -6.02 -8.77 17.10
C GLY A 182 -5.66 -10.11 17.76
N PRO A 183 -5.06 -11.04 17.03
CA PRO A 183 -4.58 -12.30 17.62
C PRO A 183 -3.57 -12.11 18.75
N ALA A 184 -2.65 -11.14 18.64
CA ALA A 184 -1.68 -10.84 19.69
C ALA A 184 -2.39 -10.32 20.95
N ALA A 185 -3.30 -9.35 20.81
CA ALA A 185 -4.08 -8.80 21.90
C ALA A 185 -4.97 -9.86 22.58
N TRP A 186 -5.58 -10.73 21.80
CA TRP A 186 -6.35 -11.88 22.31
C TRP A 186 -5.48 -12.85 23.13
N HIS A 187 -4.34 -13.25 22.59
CA HIS A 187 -3.45 -14.22 23.23
C HIS A 187 -2.92 -13.70 24.57
N HIS A 188 -2.42 -12.48 24.58
CA HIS A 188 -1.81 -11.86 25.76
C HIS A 188 -2.83 -11.18 26.69
N LYS A 189 -4.13 -11.22 26.34
CA LYS A 189 -5.20 -10.59 27.13
C LYS A 189 -4.98 -9.10 27.37
N TRP A 190 -4.49 -8.38 26.35
CA TRP A 190 -4.33 -6.94 26.44
C TRP A 190 -5.68 -6.23 26.53
N THR A 191 -5.65 -5.09 27.20
CA THR A 191 -6.76 -4.13 27.24
C THR A 191 -6.51 -2.99 26.24
N LYS A 192 -7.51 -2.17 26.02
CA LYS A 192 -7.44 -1.04 25.10
C LYS A 192 -6.39 0.00 25.49
N ASP A 193 -5.91 -0.01 26.74
CA ASP A 193 -4.93 0.93 27.29
C ASP A 193 -3.49 0.37 27.29
N ASN A 194 -3.26 -0.83 26.80
CA ASN A 194 -1.93 -1.40 26.66
C ASN A 194 -1.20 -0.83 25.43
N TRP A 195 -1.12 0.50 25.33
CA TRP A 195 -0.71 1.19 24.11
C TRP A 195 0.67 0.79 23.60
N ASP A 196 1.69 0.64 24.47
CA ASP A 196 3.03 0.21 24.03
C ASP A 196 2.99 -1.19 23.40
N ALA A 197 2.24 -2.13 24.00
CA ALA A 197 2.13 -3.47 23.47
C ALA A 197 1.32 -3.51 22.14
N LEU A 198 0.22 -2.77 22.09
CA LEU A 198 -0.57 -2.60 20.85
C LEU A 198 0.27 -1.98 19.74
N ALA A 199 1.05 -0.93 20.06
CA ALA A 199 1.95 -0.30 19.10
C ALA A 199 3.01 -1.28 18.56
N GLY A 200 3.59 -2.10 19.43
CA GLY A 200 4.53 -3.15 19.02
C GLY A 200 3.90 -4.16 18.07
N ALA A 201 2.68 -4.62 18.34
CA ALA A 201 1.95 -5.50 17.45
C ALA A 201 1.55 -4.83 16.12
N VAL A 202 1.20 -3.54 16.14
CA VAL A 202 0.94 -2.75 14.93
C VAL A 202 2.20 -2.63 14.08
N VAL A 203 3.36 -2.36 14.69
CA VAL A 203 4.65 -2.31 13.99
C VAL A 203 4.99 -3.67 13.37
N ALA A 204 4.83 -4.77 14.11
CA ALA A 204 5.05 -6.12 13.58
C ALA A 204 4.08 -6.44 12.42
N GLY A 205 2.80 -6.08 12.59
CA GLY A 205 1.78 -6.23 11.56
C GLY A 205 2.12 -5.46 10.30
N HIS A 206 2.50 -4.19 10.42
CA HIS A 206 2.94 -3.36 9.31
C HIS A 206 4.15 -3.94 8.54
N VAL A 207 5.08 -4.59 9.26
CA VAL A 207 6.22 -5.24 8.60
C VAL A 207 5.80 -6.46 7.79
N ILE A 208 4.87 -7.29 8.31
CA ILE A 208 4.53 -8.56 7.65
C ILE A 208 3.30 -8.51 6.74
N GLU A 209 2.45 -7.47 6.83
CA GLU A 209 1.20 -7.35 6.07
C GLU A 209 1.39 -7.48 4.56
N CYS A 210 2.46 -6.88 4.02
CA CYS A 210 2.79 -6.96 2.60
C CYS A 210 3.57 -8.23 2.21
N GLY A 211 3.46 -9.30 2.99
CA GLY A 211 3.99 -10.62 2.66
C GLY A 211 5.50 -10.62 2.43
N THR A 212 5.90 -11.12 1.28
CA THR A 212 7.31 -11.36 0.96
C THR A 212 8.18 -10.10 0.82
N GLN A 213 7.60 -8.91 0.97
CA GLN A 213 8.41 -7.69 1.04
C GLN A 213 9.28 -7.66 2.32
N ALA A 214 8.79 -8.18 3.43
CA ALA A 214 9.57 -8.32 4.66
C ALA A 214 10.77 -9.29 4.53
N THR A 215 10.74 -10.14 3.51
CA THR A 215 11.77 -11.15 3.24
C THR A 215 12.62 -10.85 2.00
N GLY A 216 12.64 -9.60 1.56
CA GLY A 216 13.49 -9.11 0.47
C GLY A 216 12.75 -8.73 -0.82
N GLY A 217 11.45 -8.97 -0.93
CA GLY A 217 10.65 -8.47 -2.05
C GLY A 217 10.75 -6.95 -2.15
N ASN A 218 11.06 -6.42 -3.34
CA ASN A 218 11.27 -4.99 -3.59
C ASN A 218 12.39 -4.32 -2.76
N TYR A 219 13.33 -5.11 -2.23
CA TYR A 219 14.46 -4.61 -1.46
C TYR A 219 15.54 -4.02 -2.37
N SER A 220 16.03 -2.84 -2.04
CA SER A 220 17.02 -2.10 -2.84
C SER A 220 18.33 -2.85 -3.08
N PHE A 221 18.77 -3.64 -2.12
CA PHE A 221 20.01 -4.42 -2.21
C PHE A 221 19.73 -5.91 -2.54
N PHE A 222 18.73 -6.15 -3.38
CA PHE A 222 18.28 -7.50 -3.76
C PHE A 222 19.36 -8.39 -4.36
N THR A 223 20.44 -7.81 -4.91
CA THR A 223 21.59 -8.55 -5.44
C THR A 223 22.44 -9.21 -4.37
N GLU A 224 22.26 -8.83 -3.11
CA GLU A 224 22.95 -9.38 -1.95
C GLU A 224 22.13 -10.50 -1.28
N VAL A 225 20.88 -10.73 -1.71
CA VAL A 225 19.94 -11.66 -1.10
C VAL A 225 19.79 -12.92 -1.94
N ASP A 226 20.00 -14.07 -1.32
CA ASP A 226 19.82 -15.36 -1.98
C ASP A 226 18.36 -15.75 -2.13
N GLY A 227 18.03 -16.51 -3.20
CA GLY A 227 16.69 -17.08 -3.39
C GLY A 227 15.59 -16.07 -3.74
N MET A 228 15.95 -14.89 -4.25
CA MET A 228 15.00 -13.84 -4.64
C MET A 228 13.97 -14.26 -5.72
N SER A 229 14.24 -15.32 -6.46
CA SER A 229 13.29 -15.85 -7.45
C SER A 229 12.02 -16.45 -6.83
N ARG A 230 12.07 -16.82 -5.53
CA ARG A 230 10.93 -17.30 -4.74
C ARG A 230 11.17 -17.07 -3.25
N THR A 231 10.89 -15.87 -2.81
CA THR A 231 10.99 -15.48 -1.39
C THR A 231 9.93 -16.20 -0.54
N GLY A 232 10.31 -16.59 0.69
CA GLY A 232 9.41 -17.14 1.70
C GLY A 232 8.50 -16.06 2.28
N PHE A 233 7.32 -16.43 2.77
CA PHE A 233 6.46 -15.50 3.51
C PHE A 233 6.97 -15.30 4.94
N PRO A 234 6.72 -14.11 5.56
CA PRO A 234 7.16 -13.80 6.90
C PRO A 234 6.19 -14.30 7.96
N TRP A 235 6.72 -14.39 9.18
CA TRP A 235 5.96 -14.48 10.41
C TRP A 235 6.52 -13.52 11.47
N ALA A 236 5.72 -13.20 12.47
CA ALA A 236 6.11 -12.44 13.65
C ALA A 236 5.83 -13.24 14.90
N ASP A 237 6.86 -13.43 15.75
CA ASP A 237 6.70 -13.90 17.13
C ASP A 237 6.48 -12.68 18.03
N ILE A 238 5.30 -12.50 18.57
CA ILE A 238 4.94 -11.33 19.37
C ILE A 238 4.88 -11.70 20.84
N ALA A 239 5.64 -11.00 21.67
CA ALA A 239 5.71 -11.17 23.13
C ALA A 239 4.64 -10.32 23.86
N ALA A 240 4.46 -10.59 25.15
CA ALA A 240 3.44 -9.94 25.98
C ALA A 240 3.64 -8.42 26.17
N ASP A 241 4.84 -7.91 25.99
CA ASP A 241 5.18 -6.47 26.01
C ASP A 241 5.07 -5.79 24.65
N GLY A 242 4.67 -6.54 23.61
CA GLY A 242 4.56 -6.07 22.23
C GLY A 242 5.86 -6.14 21.43
N SER A 243 7.02 -6.45 22.05
CA SER A 243 8.23 -6.73 21.28
C SER A 243 8.03 -7.94 20.37
N SER A 244 8.69 -7.96 19.23
CA SER A 244 8.50 -9.02 18.25
C SER A 244 9.79 -9.47 17.58
N ILE A 245 9.79 -10.69 17.07
CA ILE A 245 10.84 -11.22 16.20
C ILE A 245 10.21 -11.49 14.83
N ILE A 246 10.71 -10.81 13.81
CA ILE A 246 10.32 -11.08 12.43
C ILE A 246 11.20 -12.19 11.88
N GLY A 247 10.59 -13.16 11.22
CA GLY A 247 11.30 -14.27 10.60
C GLY A 247 10.58 -14.87 9.41
N LYS A 248 11.17 -15.91 8.85
CA LYS A 248 10.59 -16.76 7.81
C LYS A 248 10.87 -18.23 8.11
N HIS A 249 10.20 -19.14 7.44
CA HIS A 249 10.51 -20.58 7.57
C HIS A 249 11.89 -20.91 7.02
N ASP A 250 12.59 -21.81 7.69
CA ASP A 250 13.93 -22.23 7.29
C ASP A 250 13.91 -22.89 5.90
N GLY A 251 14.97 -22.67 5.12
CA GLY A 251 15.09 -23.23 3.77
C GLY A 251 14.29 -22.53 2.68
N THR A 252 13.50 -21.49 3.01
CA THR A 252 12.83 -20.65 2.02
C THR A 252 13.76 -19.56 1.50
N GLY A 253 13.52 -19.08 0.25
CA GLY A 253 14.32 -17.99 -0.33
C GLY A 253 14.05 -16.64 0.31
N GLY A 254 14.86 -15.64 -0.05
CA GLY A 254 14.82 -14.32 0.56
C GLY A 254 15.57 -14.27 1.90
N GLU A 255 15.57 -13.11 2.52
CA GLU A 255 16.29 -12.82 3.78
C GLU A 255 15.45 -11.91 4.67
N VAL A 256 15.41 -12.20 5.97
CA VAL A 256 14.96 -11.26 6.99
C VAL A 256 16.17 -10.64 7.67
N SER A 257 16.42 -9.39 7.32
CA SER A 257 17.52 -8.59 7.87
C SER A 257 17.02 -7.23 8.36
N ILE A 258 17.86 -6.55 9.16
CA ILE A 258 17.57 -5.15 9.55
C ILE A 258 17.22 -4.33 8.32
N GLY A 259 17.90 -4.53 7.18
CA GLY A 259 17.63 -3.80 5.94
C GLY A 259 16.26 -4.08 5.34
N THR A 260 15.83 -5.34 5.25
CA THR A 260 14.51 -5.70 4.71
C THR A 260 13.38 -5.23 5.63
N VAL A 261 13.55 -5.34 6.95
CA VAL A 261 12.59 -4.84 7.95
C VAL A 261 12.52 -3.31 7.91
N THR A 262 13.65 -2.60 7.87
CA THR A 262 13.69 -1.14 7.73
C THR A 262 12.99 -0.69 6.45
N SER A 263 13.25 -1.38 5.34
CA SER A 263 12.60 -1.08 4.06
C SER A 263 11.07 -1.16 4.17
N GLN A 264 10.57 -2.18 4.86
CA GLN A 264 9.13 -2.34 5.05
C GLN A 264 8.55 -1.35 6.07
N LEU A 265 9.27 -1.01 7.14
CA LEU A 265 8.86 0.03 8.09
C LEU A 265 8.68 1.40 7.41
N LEU A 266 9.42 1.67 6.34
CA LEU A 266 9.35 2.92 5.58
C LEU A 266 8.29 2.90 4.47
N TYR A 267 7.63 1.77 4.24
CA TYR A 267 6.69 1.61 3.14
C TYR A 267 5.30 2.11 3.52
N GLU A 268 4.72 2.97 2.69
CA GLU A 268 3.36 3.52 2.84
C GLU A 268 3.08 4.24 4.17
N ILE A 269 4.10 4.82 4.80
CA ILE A 269 3.92 5.63 6.00
C ILE A 269 3.83 7.14 5.69
N GLY A 270 3.14 7.86 6.56
CA GLY A 270 3.13 9.33 6.60
C GLY A 270 4.20 9.86 7.55
N SER A 271 3.75 10.50 8.63
CA SER A 271 4.62 10.91 9.74
C SER A 271 5.06 9.71 10.60
N PRO A 272 6.06 9.88 11.47
CA PRO A 272 6.45 8.86 12.45
C PRO A 272 5.34 8.44 13.41
N SER A 273 4.37 9.31 13.68
CA SER A 273 3.13 8.96 14.38
C SER A 273 2.19 8.23 13.42
N TYR A 274 2.21 6.90 13.47
CA TYR A 274 1.36 6.04 12.67
C TYR A 274 -0.02 5.91 13.32
N LEU A 275 -0.98 6.66 12.78
CA LEU A 275 -2.33 6.78 13.34
C LEU A 275 -3.15 5.53 13.01
N GLY A 276 -3.63 4.83 14.04
CA GLY A 276 -4.50 3.68 13.91
C GLY A 276 -5.71 3.76 14.84
N PRO A 277 -6.77 2.99 14.58
CA PRO A 277 -7.99 2.99 15.40
C PRO A 277 -7.80 2.38 16.80
N ASP A 278 -6.73 1.62 17.00
CA ASP A 278 -6.44 0.95 18.26
C ASP A 278 -5.38 1.68 19.08
N VAL A 279 -4.46 2.33 18.41
CA VAL A 279 -3.30 3.01 18.99
C VAL A 279 -2.63 3.92 17.94
N THR A 280 -2.03 5.02 18.38
CA THR A 280 -1.05 5.79 17.60
C THR A 280 0.32 5.18 17.87
N ALA A 281 0.91 4.48 16.91
CA ALA A 281 2.22 3.83 17.07
C ALA A 281 3.35 4.79 16.66
N ARG A 282 4.36 4.95 17.53
CA ARG A 282 5.51 5.83 17.32
C ARG A 282 6.65 5.07 16.65
N PHE A 283 6.72 5.14 15.31
CA PHE A 283 7.75 4.46 14.51
C PHE A 283 9.16 5.01 14.72
N ASP A 284 9.29 6.25 15.16
CA ASP A 284 10.57 6.90 15.51
C ASP A 284 11.21 6.36 16.79
N THR A 285 10.46 5.60 17.59
CA THR A 285 10.96 4.97 18.82
C THR A 285 11.48 3.55 18.63
N VAL A 286 11.14 2.92 17.50
CA VAL A 286 11.46 1.52 17.18
C VAL A 286 12.97 1.30 17.11
N GLU A 287 13.46 0.24 17.75
CA GLU A 287 14.84 -0.24 17.65
C GLU A 287 14.85 -1.65 17.05
N LEU A 288 15.86 -1.92 16.21
CA LEU A 288 16.02 -3.18 15.50
C LEU A 288 17.33 -3.86 15.90
N GLU A 289 17.29 -5.18 16.10
CA GLU A 289 18.45 -6.00 16.37
C GLU A 289 18.44 -7.28 15.51
N GLN A 290 19.54 -7.57 14.82
CA GLN A 290 19.74 -8.85 14.13
C GLN A 290 20.17 -9.92 15.12
N LEU A 291 19.26 -10.78 15.54
CA LEU A 291 19.55 -11.84 16.51
C LEU A 291 20.33 -13.00 15.89
N SER A 292 20.00 -13.36 14.66
CA SER A 292 20.61 -14.41 13.86
C SER A 292 20.18 -14.27 12.40
N PRO A 293 20.71 -15.01 11.44
CA PRO A 293 20.18 -15.04 10.09
C PRO A 293 18.66 -15.27 10.10
N ASP A 294 17.93 -14.47 9.32
CA ASP A 294 16.46 -14.51 9.18
C ASP A 294 15.69 -14.31 10.50
N ARG A 295 16.25 -13.61 11.48
CA ARG A 295 15.61 -13.28 12.76
C ARG A 295 15.96 -11.86 13.18
N VAL A 296 15.02 -10.93 13.02
CA VAL A 296 15.17 -9.52 13.42
C VAL A 296 14.22 -9.21 14.56
N GLN A 297 14.77 -8.76 15.68
CA GLN A 297 13.98 -8.27 16.82
C GLN A 297 13.56 -6.82 16.56
N ILE A 298 12.30 -6.54 16.88
CA ILE A 298 11.72 -5.20 16.93
C ILE A 298 11.32 -4.93 18.36
N GLU A 299 11.82 -3.84 18.93
CA GLU A 299 11.51 -3.47 20.31
C GLU A 299 11.33 -1.97 20.49
N LYS A 300 10.89 -1.55 21.68
CA LYS A 300 10.74 -0.16 22.14
C LYS A 300 9.70 0.66 21.36
N ALA A 301 8.85 0.03 20.56
CA ALA A 301 7.72 0.74 20.00
C ALA A 301 6.88 1.37 21.12
N LYS A 302 6.65 2.68 21.04
CA LYS A 302 5.79 3.41 21.96
C LYS A 302 4.42 3.62 21.36
N GLY A 303 3.40 3.46 22.20
CA GLY A 303 2.01 3.71 21.87
C GLY A 303 1.48 4.95 22.55
N GLU A 304 0.67 5.70 21.82
CA GLU A 304 -0.11 6.83 22.31
C GLU A 304 -1.60 6.59 22.02
N PRO A 305 -2.51 7.33 22.64
CA PRO A 305 -3.93 7.19 22.39
C PRO A 305 -4.27 7.19 20.88
N PRO A 306 -5.27 6.42 20.43
CA PRO A 306 -5.76 6.49 19.07
C PRO A 306 -6.44 7.84 18.79
N PRO A 307 -6.50 8.29 17.53
CA PRO A 307 -7.29 9.46 17.15
C PRO A 307 -8.80 9.22 17.39
N GLU A 308 -9.54 10.31 17.59
CA GLU A 308 -11.00 10.27 17.78
C GLU A 308 -11.76 9.83 16.51
N THR A 309 -11.10 9.87 15.36
CA THR A 309 -11.70 9.58 14.07
C THR A 309 -11.07 8.37 13.40
N LEU A 310 -11.87 7.68 12.58
CA LEU A 310 -11.43 6.64 11.67
C LEU A 310 -11.27 7.20 10.25
N LYS A 311 -10.28 6.72 9.52
CA LYS A 311 -10.21 6.94 8.07
C LYS A 311 -11.35 6.17 7.39
N VAL A 312 -11.96 6.80 6.39
CA VAL A 312 -12.93 6.17 5.49
C VAL A 312 -12.36 6.18 4.08
N SER A 313 -12.27 5.00 3.47
CA SER A 313 -11.96 4.85 2.06
C SER A 313 -13.25 4.85 1.25
N MET A 314 -13.44 5.88 0.44
CA MET A 314 -14.60 6.02 -0.43
C MET A 314 -14.14 5.96 -1.89
N ASN A 315 -14.89 5.28 -2.74
CA ASN A 315 -14.59 5.19 -4.16
C ASN A 315 -15.81 5.55 -5.00
N LYS A 316 -15.58 6.35 -6.04
CA LYS A 316 -16.57 6.63 -7.09
C LYS A 316 -15.98 6.33 -8.47
N LEU A 317 -16.84 6.18 -9.46
CA LEU A 317 -16.40 6.14 -10.86
C LEU A 317 -16.09 7.56 -11.32
N GLY A 318 -14.87 7.76 -11.82
CA GLY A 318 -14.39 9.05 -12.35
C GLY A 318 -14.72 9.26 -13.83
N GLY A 319 -15.53 8.35 -14.43
CA GLY A 319 -15.78 8.35 -15.86
C GLY A 319 -14.93 7.31 -16.62
N PHE A 320 -14.52 7.68 -17.83
CA PHE A 320 -13.77 6.81 -18.73
C PHE A 320 -12.46 7.47 -19.15
N ARG A 321 -11.46 6.65 -19.42
CA ARG A 321 -10.17 7.11 -19.93
C ARG A 321 -9.68 6.26 -21.09
N THR A 322 -8.88 6.88 -21.96
CA THR A 322 -8.02 6.18 -22.91
C THR A 322 -6.59 6.64 -22.75
N ASP A 323 -5.67 5.69 -22.80
CA ASP A 323 -4.23 5.92 -22.76
C ASP A 323 -3.63 5.39 -24.05
N MET A 324 -2.84 6.20 -24.74
CA MET A 324 -2.14 5.79 -25.97
C MET A 324 -0.68 6.19 -25.90
N SER A 325 0.15 5.35 -26.52
CA SER A 325 1.58 5.60 -26.67
C SER A 325 1.99 5.40 -28.11
N ILE A 326 2.67 6.39 -28.67
CA ILE A 326 3.20 6.39 -30.02
C ILE A 326 4.71 6.51 -29.94
N ALA A 327 5.41 5.60 -30.60
CA ALA A 327 6.86 5.65 -30.75
C ALA A 327 7.26 6.72 -31.75
N LEU A 328 8.30 7.46 -31.39
CA LEU A 328 8.98 8.44 -32.24
C LEU A 328 10.45 8.01 -32.32
N THR A 329 10.97 7.75 -33.52
CA THR A 329 12.29 7.13 -33.66
C THR A 329 13.29 8.08 -34.30
N GLY A 330 14.52 8.11 -33.81
CA GLY A 330 15.68 8.75 -34.40
C GLY A 330 15.78 10.24 -34.10
N LEU A 331 16.05 11.06 -35.10
CA LEU A 331 16.30 12.48 -34.92
C LEU A 331 15.01 13.30 -34.75
N ASP A 332 15.15 14.53 -34.25
CA ASP A 332 14.12 15.57 -34.20
C ASP A 332 12.87 15.12 -33.38
N ILE A 333 13.12 14.49 -32.25
CA ILE A 333 12.04 13.88 -31.40
C ILE A 333 11.05 14.95 -30.94
N GLU A 334 11.49 16.13 -30.52
CA GLU A 334 10.60 17.20 -30.05
C GLU A 334 9.73 17.76 -31.19
N GLU A 335 10.30 17.95 -32.36
CA GLU A 335 9.59 18.40 -33.57
C GLU A 335 8.58 17.33 -34.02
N LYS A 336 8.98 16.06 -33.97
CA LYS A 336 8.10 14.94 -34.28
C LYS A 336 6.93 14.86 -33.29
N ALA A 337 7.19 15.01 -32.01
CA ALA A 337 6.15 15.01 -30.98
C ALA A 337 5.14 16.13 -31.20
N LYS A 338 5.64 17.35 -31.46
CA LYS A 338 4.80 18.51 -31.75
C LYS A 338 3.92 18.28 -32.98
N LEU A 339 4.50 17.76 -34.06
CA LEU A 339 3.75 17.52 -35.28
C LEU A 339 2.71 16.40 -35.11
N VAL A 340 3.05 15.33 -34.40
CA VAL A 340 2.09 14.23 -34.08
C VAL A 340 0.95 14.76 -33.25
N GLU A 341 1.21 15.56 -32.22
CA GLU A 341 0.17 16.14 -31.38
C GLU A 341 -0.75 17.09 -32.18
N GLU A 342 -0.16 17.96 -33.03
CA GLU A 342 -0.93 18.83 -33.91
C GLU A 342 -1.79 18.03 -34.90
N ALA A 343 -1.22 16.99 -35.51
CA ALA A 343 -1.92 16.14 -36.47
C ALA A 343 -3.03 15.32 -35.78
N PHE A 344 -2.77 14.83 -34.58
CA PHE A 344 -3.77 14.13 -33.76
C PHE A 344 -4.99 15.03 -33.50
N TRP A 345 -4.79 16.26 -33.04
CA TRP A 345 -5.89 17.17 -32.78
C TRP A 345 -6.67 17.60 -34.04
N LYS A 346 -6.01 17.66 -35.20
CA LYS A 346 -6.70 17.88 -36.47
C LYS A 346 -7.54 16.71 -36.94
N ALA A 347 -7.14 15.47 -36.58
CA ALA A 347 -7.84 14.25 -36.90
C ALA A 347 -8.92 13.93 -35.86
N CYS A 348 -8.77 14.41 -34.64
CA CYS A 348 -9.70 14.17 -33.54
C CYS A 348 -11.04 14.87 -33.79
N PRO A 349 -12.19 14.18 -33.59
CA PRO A 349 -13.51 14.79 -33.75
C PRO A 349 -13.88 15.80 -32.65
N HIS A 350 -13.04 15.95 -31.65
CA HIS A 350 -13.20 16.83 -30.50
C HIS A 350 -12.00 17.72 -30.30
N GLU A 351 -12.20 18.93 -29.78
CA GLU A 351 -11.14 19.82 -29.35
C GLU A 351 -10.67 19.47 -27.92
N PRO A 352 -9.44 19.85 -27.52
CA PRO A 352 -8.95 19.58 -26.15
C PRO A 352 -9.87 20.05 -25.04
N VAL A 353 -10.58 21.17 -25.23
CA VAL A 353 -11.51 21.77 -24.27
C VAL A 353 -12.80 20.98 -24.09
N ASP A 354 -13.11 20.06 -25.00
CA ASP A 354 -14.30 19.21 -24.93
C ASP A 354 -14.13 18.04 -23.96
N PHE A 355 -12.91 17.79 -23.48
CA PHE A 355 -12.59 16.73 -22.53
C PHE A 355 -12.45 17.27 -21.11
N GLU A 356 -12.82 16.48 -20.12
CA GLU A 356 -12.62 16.82 -18.70
C GLU A 356 -11.12 16.89 -18.35
N SER A 357 -10.31 16.03 -18.96
CA SER A 357 -8.85 16.07 -18.78
C SER A 357 -8.11 15.58 -20.02
N VAL A 358 -7.09 16.36 -20.39
CA VAL A 358 -6.12 16.02 -21.42
C VAL A 358 -4.72 16.13 -20.83
N LYS A 359 -3.95 15.06 -20.94
CA LYS A 359 -2.53 15.03 -20.52
C LYS A 359 -1.70 14.47 -21.67
N THR A 360 -0.73 15.25 -22.14
CA THR A 360 0.28 14.81 -23.10
C THR A 360 1.67 14.92 -22.52
N LYS A 361 2.57 14.02 -22.91
CA LYS A 361 3.98 14.09 -22.54
C LYS A 361 4.88 13.34 -23.53
N VAL A 362 6.11 13.79 -23.64
CA VAL A 362 7.18 13.07 -24.32
C VAL A 362 8.05 12.37 -23.27
N VAL A 363 8.20 11.07 -23.39
CA VAL A 363 9.11 10.28 -22.54
C VAL A 363 10.36 9.98 -23.36
N ARG A 364 11.47 10.61 -23.00
CA ARG A 364 12.77 10.50 -23.67
C ARG A 364 13.47 9.23 -23.18
N THR A 365 13.26 8.12 -23.90
CA THR A 365 13.94 6.83 -23.69
C THR A 365 15.03 6.60 -24.73
N ASP A 366 15.07 7.42 -25.74
CA ASP A 366 16.04 7.38 -26.84
C ASP A 366 17.46 7.70 -26.36
N LYS A 367 18.42 6.92 -26.86
CA LYS A 367 19.85 7.13 -26.59
C LYS A 367 20.50 7.96 -27.68
N TYR A 368 21.56 8.68 -27.32
CA TYR A 368 22.48 9.24 -28.29
C TYR A 368 23.28 8.11 -28.96
N ASP A 369 23.35 8.10 -30.30
CA ASP A 369 24.04 7.07 -31.10
C ASP A 369 23.61 5.62 -30.72
N PRO A 370 22.31 5.28 -30.89
CA PRO A 370 21.74 4.03 -30.43
C PRO A 370 22.27 2.84 -31.23
N ALA A 371 22.57 1.72 -30.55
CA ALA A 371 23.05 0.49 -31.15
C ALA A 371 21.92 -0.39 -31.72
N THR A 372 20.69 -0.17 -31.28
CA THR A 372 19.51 -0.90 -31.73
C THR A 372 18.36 0.04 -32.06
N ASN A 373 17.37 -0.47 -32.80
CA ASN A 373 16.17 0.30 -33.13
C ASN A 373 15.39 0.69 -31.88
N GLU A 374 15.30 -0.21 -30.90
CA GLU A 374 14.62 0.03 -29.63
C GLU A 374 15.29 1.15 -28.81
N GLU A 375 16.61 1.24 -28.86
CA GLU A 375 17.35 2.31 -28.18
C GLU A 375 17.18 3.69 -28.83
N ALA A 376 16.65 3.73 -30.06
CA ALA A 376 16.38 4.98 -30.77
C ALA A 376 14.98 5.55 -30.53
N VAL A 377 14.18 4.94 -29.66
CA VAL A 377 12.75 5.24 -29.49
C VAL A 377 12.51 6.15 -28.28
N ALA A 378 11.82 7.26 -28.51
CA ALA A 378 11.08 8.02 -27.51
C ALA A 378 9.58 7.74 -27.63
N LEU A 379 8.80 8.11 -26.62
CA LEU A 379 7.35 7.89 -26.60
C LEU A 379 6.61 9.22 -26.48
N TRP A 380 5.71 9.51 -27.40
CA TRP A 380 4.64 10.48 -27.18
C TRP A 380 3.45 9.77 -26.57
N LYS A 381 2.99 10.27 -25.42
CA LYS A 381 1.88 9.70 -24.67
C LYS A 381 0.76 10.69 -24.53
N ILE A 382 -0.47 10.23 -24.70
CA ILE A 382 -1.68 10.98 -24.42
C ILE A 382 -2.64 10.19 -23.56
N THR A 383 -3.18 10.84 -22.53
CA THR A 383 -4.29 10.35 -21.71
C THR A 383 -5.44 11.33 -21.84
N LEU A 384 -6.61 10.81 -22.20
CA LEU A 384 -7.87 11.55 -22.26
C LEU A 384 -8.83 10.97 -21.24
N LYS A 385 -9.52 11.86 -20.47
CA LYS A 385 -10.57 11.46 -19.51
C LYS A 385 -11.84 12.25 -19.83
N ASP A 386 -12.99 11.58 -19.74
CA ASP A 386 -14.31 12.19 -19.87
C ASP A 386 -15.37 11.30 -19.22
N SER A 387 -16.45 11.88 -18.76
CA SER A 387 -17.64 11.15 -18.26
C SER A 387 -18.39 10.43 -19.39
N ASP A 388 -18.33 10.91 -20.63
CA ASP A 388 -18.90 10.23 -21.81
C ASP A 388 -17.90 9.26 -22.44
N GLU A 389 -18.17 7.95 -22.28
CA GLU A 389 -17.39 6.86 -22.86
C GLU A 389 -17.12 7.02 -24.37
N ARG A 390 -18.09 7.58 -25.10
CA ARG A 390 -18.01 7.70 -26.57
C ARG A 390 -16.95 8.70 -27.00
N LYS A 391 -16.71 9.76 -26.20
CA LYS A 391 -15.68 10.76 -26.49
C LYS A 391 -14.26 10.19 -26.41
N VAL A 392 -14.01 9.29 -25.44
CA VAL A 392 -12.69 8.71 -25.20
C VAL A 392 -12.53 7.29 -25.77
N GLY A 393 -13.48 6.87 -26.61
CA GLY A 393 -13.52 5.53 -27.18
C GLY A 393 -12.85 5.38 -28.55
N ARG A 394 -13.46 4.59 -29.40
CA ARG A 394 -12.91 4.17 -30.69
C ARG A 394 -12.61 5.31 -31.66
N ALA A 395 -13.34 6.43 -31.58
CA ALA A 395 -13.09 7.58 -32.44
C ALA A 395 -11.67 8.14 -32.24
N ILE A 396 -11.21 8.21 -31.00
CA ILE A 396 -9.85 8.66 -30.63
C ILE A 396 -8.78 7.71 -31.20
N PHE A 397 -9.01 6.39 -31.10
CA PHE A 397 -8.11 5.41 -31.69
C PHE A 397 -8.01 5.55 -33.21
N ASN A 398 -9.12 5.80 -33.89
CA ASN A 398 -9.14 6.03 -35.33
C ASN A 398 -8.33 7.28 -35.72
N SER A 399 -8.41 8.37 -34.93
CA SER A 399 -7.63 9.59 -35.15
C SER A 399 -6.12 9.35 -35.10
N VAL A 400 -5.65 8.40 -34.26
CA VAL A 400 -4.24 7.99 -34.26
C VAL A 400 -3.91 7.12 -35.45
N ASN A 401 -4.79 6.18 -35.81
CA ASN A 401 -4.53 5.26 -36.91
C ASN A 401 -4.37 5.95 -38.27
N GLU A 402 -5.14 6.99 -38.53
CA GLU A 402 -5.03 7.72 -39.81
C GLU A 402 -3.72 8.47 -39.97
N LEU A 403 -2.98 8.73 -38.86
CA LEU A 403 -1.65 9.34 -38.90
C LEU A 403 -0.58 8.39 -39.42
N GLY A 404 -0.83 7.09 -39.43
CA GLY A 404 0.18 6.05 -39.66
C GLY A 404 0.97 6.17 -40.98
N LEU A 405 0.37 6.74 -42.05
CA LEU A 405 1.02 6.97 -43.32
C LEU A 405 1.06 8.48 -43.72
N ALA A 406 0.57 9.35 -42.83
CA ALA A 406 0.26 10.73 -43.19
C ALA A 406 1.12 11.79 -42.46
N THR A 407 2.08 11.37 -41.59
CA THR A 407 2.83 12.35 -40.77
C THR A 407 4.34 12.22 -40.92
N ILE A 408 5.03 11.59 -39.98
CA ILE A 408 6.49 11.62 -39.82
C ILE A 408 7.09 10.24 -40.08
N PRO A 409 8.39 10.19 -40.49
CA PRO A 409 9.11 8.92 -40.55
C PRO A 409 9.39 8.39 -39.13
N GLY A 410 9.36 7.05 -38.95
CA GLY A 410 9.73 6.38 -37.70
C GLY A 410 8.65 6.44 -36.63
N MET A 411 7.39 6.63 -36.99
CA MET A 411 6.24 6.56 -36.09
C MET A 411 5.59 5.18 -36.13
N PHE A 412 5.27 4.61 -34.94
CA PHE A 412 4.45 3.40 -34.83
C PHE A 412 3.74 3.34 -33.45
N GLY A 413 2.66 2.56 -33.40
CA GLY A 413 1.93 2.34 -32.13
C GLY A 413 2.67 1.36 -31.22
N VAL A 414 2.79 1.66 -29.94
CA VAL A 414 3.50 0.82 -28.94
C VAL A 414 2.53 0.14 -27.96
N GLY A 415 1.28 0.52 -27.98
CA GLY A 415 0.25 -0.06 -27.12
C GLY A 415 -0.74 0.98 -26.60
N GLY A 416 -1.81 0.47 -26.00
CA GLY A 416 -2.95 1.28 -25.58
C GLY A 416 -3.86 1.65 -26.74
N GLY A 417 -5.01 2.23 -26.40
CA GLY A 417 -6.01 2.69 -27.35
C GLY A 417 -7.03 1.61 -27.75
N GLY A 418 -8.06 2.05 -28.42
CA GLY A 418 -9.12 1.20 -28.98
C GLY A 418 -10.39 1.14 -28.16
N ASN A 419 -10.32 1.07 -26.84
CA ASN A 419 -11.50 1.06 -25.97
C ASN A 419 -11.32 2.02 -24.80
N ALA A 420 -12.35 2.79 -24.52
CA ALA A 420 -12.49 3.50 -23.26
C ALA A 420 -12.50 2.53 -22.08
N ARG A 421 -11.81 2.88 -21.01
CA ARG A 421 -11.78 2.10 -19.78
C ARG A 421 -12.32 2.94 -18.63
N PRO A 422 -13.26 2.45 -17.84
CA PRO A 422 -13.70 3.17 -16.66
C PRO A 422 -12.55 3.21 -15.64
N PHE A 423 -12.38 4.36 -14.98
CA PHE A 423 -11.44 4.52 -13.89
C PHE A 423 -12.17 4.93 -12.61
N GLY A 424 -11.54 4.70 -11.47
CA GLY A 424 -12.06 5.11 -10.16
C GLY A 424 -11.30 6.30 -9.62
N VAL A 425 -12.00 7.07 -8.79
CA VAL A 425 -11.44 8.15 -7.97
C VAL A 425 -11.59 7.73 -6.53
N HIS A 426 -10.48 7.77 -5.79
CA HIS A 426 -10.44 7.51 -4.37
C HIS A 426 -10.64 8.81 -3.60
N TRP A 427 -11.50 8.76 -2.57
CA TRP A 427 -11.82 9.90 -1.71
C TRP A 427 -11.64 9.47 -0.25
N PRO A 428 -10.52 9.79 0.38
CA PRO A 428 -10.31 9.54 1.79
C PRO A 428 -11.02 10.61 2.63
N ALA A 429 -11.77 10.19 3.63
CA ALA A 429 -12.46 11.06 4.55
C ALA A 429 -12.26 10.59 6.00
N LEU A 430 -12.75 11.35 6.96
CA LEU A 430 -12.74 11.00 8.38
C LEU A 430 -14.17 10.90 8.92
N ILE A 431 -14.36 9.99 9.88
CA ILE A 431 -15.61 9.84 10.63
C ILE A 431 -15.31 9.64 12.11
N PRO A 432 -16.07 10.22 13.05
CA PRO A 432 -15.95 9.91 14.46
C PRO A 432 -16.07 8.40 14.73
N SER A 433 -15.16 7.86 15.53
CA SER A 433 -15.04 6.42 15.75
C SER A 433 -16.25 5.81 16.46
N ASP A 434 -16.94 6.56 17.30
CA ASP A 434 -18.15 6.16 18.02
C ASP A 434 -19.36 5.93 17.09
N LEU A 435 -19.34 6.49 15.88
CA LEU A 435 -20.39 6.27 14.88
C LEU A 435 -20.22 4.96 14.08
N VAL A 436 -19.12 4.22 14.30
CA VAL A 436 -18.79 3.01 13.53
C VAL A 436 -18.51 1.83 14.47
N PRO A 437 -19.54 1.29 15.16
CA PRO A 437 -19.36 0.11 16.01
C PRO A 437 -19.08 -1.15 15.18
N GLN A 438 -18.23 -2.02 15.71
CA GLN A 438 -17.96 -3.33 15.10
C GLN A 438 -19.03 -4.35 15.52
N HIS A 439 -19.42 -5.22 14.63
CA HIS A 439 -20.36 -6.29 14.91
C HIS A 439 -19.71 -7.64 14.61
N VAL A 440 -19.47 -8.42 15.65
CA VAL A 440 -19.00 -9.80 15.53
C VAL A 440 -20.20 -10.72 15.40
N ILE A 441 -20.25 -11.49 14.33
CA ILE A 441 -21.37 -12.37 14.00
C ILE A 441 -20.82 -13.77 13.75
N PHE A 442 -21.32 -14.74 14.53
CA PHE A 442 -21.06 -16.16 14.30
C PHE A 442 -22.08 -16.72 13.32
N ARG A 443 -21.67 -17.71 12.54
CA ARG A 443 -22.53 -18.35 11.53
C ARG A 443 -23.85 -18.88 12.14
N GLU A 444 -23.85 -19.30 13.41
CA GLU A 444 -25.05 -19.73 14.13
C GLU A 444 -26.02 -18.58 14.47
N GLY A 445 -25.69 -17.33 14.08
CA GLY A 445 -26.52 -16.16 14.29
C GLY A 445 -26.27 -15.39 15.59
N LYS A 446 -25.32 -15.80 16.42
CA LYS A 446 -24.93 -15.05 17.63
C LYS A 446 -24.22 -13.77 17.21
N ARG A 447 -24.73 -12.62 17.63
CA ARG A 447 -24.19 -11.28 17.33
C ARG A 447 -23.74 -10.58 18.60
N THR A 448 -22.60 -9.90 18.55
CA THR A 448 -22.08 -9.05 19.62
C THR A 448 -21.61 -7.73 19.02
N MET A 449 -21.97 -6.64 19.66
CA MET A 449 -21.46 -5.32 19.32
C MET A 449 -20.20 -5.03 20.13
N VAL A 450 -19.17 -4.52 19.47
CA VAL A 450 -17.92 -4.06 20.08
C VAL A 450 -17.81 -2.57 19.78
N GLU A 451 -17.86 -1.76 20.83
CA GLU A 451 -17.73 -0.31 20.72
C GLU A 451 -16.28 0.07 20.41
N SER A 452 -16.11 1.12 19.63
CA SER A 452 -14.81 1.74 19.39
C SER A 452 -14.24 2.28 20.70
N HIS A 453 -12.90 2.31 20.79
CA HIS A 453 -12.25 2.98 21.92
C HIS A 453 -12.24 4.49 21.66
N ILE A 454 -12.78 5.27 22.57
CA ILE A 454 -12.71 6.73 22.55
C ILE A 454 -11.73 7.12 23.65
N SER A 455 -10.59 7.70 23.25
CA SER A 455 -9.68 8.32 24.20
C SER A 455 -9.90 9.83 24.22
N THR A 456 -9.90 10.40 25.40
CA THR A 456 -9.90 11.87 25.60
C THR A 456 -8.48 12.43 25.63
N ASP A 457 -7.47 11.57 25.61
CA ASP A 457 -6.08 11.95 25.62
C ASP A 457 -5.60 12.25 24.20
N SER A 458 -4.66 13.18 24.07
CA SER A 458 -4.10 13.58 22.78
C SER A 458 -2.83 12.78 22.47
N PHE A 459 -2.62 12.46 21.19
CA PHE A 459 -1.35 11.96 20.70
C PHE A 459 -0.39 13.11 20.33
N THR A 460 0.91 12.79 20.26
CA THR A 460 1.95 13.77 19.92
C THR A 460 1.90 14.10 18.43
N VAL A 461 1.82 15.40 18.12
CA VAL A 461 1.98 15.87 16.74
C VAL A 461 3.47 16.02 16.44
N ASP A 462 3.93 15.39 15.36
CA ASP A 462 5.34 15.41 14.98
C ASP A 462 5.79 16.81 14.56
N SER A 463 6.93 17.27 15.11
CA SER A 463 7.56 18.52 14.68
C SER A 463 8.41 18.30 13.42
N VAL A 464 8.28 19.20 12.45
CA VAL A 464 8.96 19.08 11.13
C VAL A 464 10.38 19.64 11.17
N ASP A 465 10.79 20.40 12.21
CA ASP A 465 12.05 21.17 12.20
C ASP A 465 13.05 20.73 13.28
N GLU A 466 14.16 20.13 12.82
CA GLU A 466 15.41 20.09 13.58
C GLU A 466 16.54 20.77 12.81
N LYS A 467 17.34 21.57 13.52
CA LYS A 467 18.57 22.16 12.97
C LYS A 467 19.56 21.07 12.61
N ILE A 468 19.88 20.99 11.31
CA ILE A 468 20.92 20.11 10.81
C ILE A 468 22.28 20.79 11.07
N GLU A 469 23.16 20.13 11.82
CA GLU A 469 24.53 20.59 12.03
C GLU A 469 25.36 20.36 10.75
N LYS A 470 26.10 21.37 10.30
CA LYS A 470 27.02 21.22 9.18
C LYS A 470 28.26 20.44 9.63
N ILE A 471 28.41 19.24 9.08
CA ILE A 471 29.57 18.36 9.34
C ILE A 471 30.37 18.23 8.05
N ASP A 472 31.70 18.28 8.17
CA ASP A 472 32.63 18.02 7.05
C ASP A 472 32.88 16.51 6.95
N PHE A 473 32.44 15.92 5.84
CA PHE A 473 32.64 14.50 5.55
C PHE A 473 33.87 14.19 4.70
N GLY A 474 34.72 15.19 4.39
CA GLY A 474 35.96 15.03 3.64
C GLY A 474 35.77 15.06 2.11
N SER A 475 36.70 14.41 1.39
CA SER A 475 36.68 14.35 -0.07
C SER A 475 35.46 13.59 -0.59
N THR A 476 34.95 14.03 -1.75
CA THR A 476 33.77 13.45 -2.40
C THR A 476 34.09 13.00 -3.81
N THR A 477 33.33 12.04 -4.31
CA THR A 477 33.36 11.60 -5.71
C THR A 477 31.94 11.50 -6.27
N LYS A 478 31.80 11.70 -7.57
CA LYS A 478 30.51 11.58 -8.27
C LYS A 478 30.11 10.12 -8.38
N ALA A 479 29.01 9.74 -7.70
CA ALA A 479 28.52 8.38 -7.72
C ALA A 479 26.99 8.33 -7.49
N PRO A 480 26.30 7.25 -7.90
CA PRO A 480 24.88 7.08 -7.60
C PRO A 480 24.63 7.02 -6.08
N LEU A 481 23.61 7.75 -5.62
CA LEU A 481 23.21 7.77 -4.21
C LEU A 481 22.95 6.36 -3.65
N GLY A 482 22.41 5.47 -4.48
CA GLY A 482 22.08 4.09 -4.14
C GLY A 482 23.25 3.18 -3.81
N LEU A 483 24.51 3.63 -3.95
CA LEU A 483 25.67 2.87 -3.46
C LEU A 483 25.69 2.75 -1.93
N ILE A 484 25.16 3.76 -1.24
CA ILE A 484 25.18 3.82 0.24
C ILE A 484 23.78 3.88 0.85
N THR A 485 22.73 4.07 0.04
CA THR A 485 21.36 4.16 0.54
C THR A 485 20.46 3.07 -0.04
N GLY A 486 19.60 2.51 0.80
CA GLY A 486 18.38 1.85 0.39
C GLY A 486 17.24 2.85 0.32
N ALA A 487 16.21 2.53 -0.46
CA ALA A 487 15.00 3.32 -0.52
C ALA A 487 13.76 2.42 -0.68
N ARG A 488 12.62 2.90 -0.19
CA ARG A 488 11.33 2.27 -0.37
C ARG A 488 10.26 3.33 -0.59
N SER A 489 9.43 3.14 -1.61
CA SER A 489 8.40 4.12 -1.94
C SER A 489 7.08 3.45 -2.29
N GLY A 490 6.00 4.17 -2.07
CA GLY A 490 4.64 3.69 -2.33
C GLY A 490 3.64 4.82 -2.41
N ASP A 491 2.41 4.46 -2.72
CA ASP A 491 1.27 5.35 -2.72
C ASP A 491 0.70 5.55 -1.31
N LYS A 492 0.15 6.72 -1.07
CA LYS A 492 -0.62 7.10 0.10
C LYS A 492 -1.79 7.95 -0.38
N THR A 493 -2.84 7.29 -0.87
CA THR A 493 -3.95 7.98 -1.57
C THR A 493 -3.50 8.76 -2.81
N GLY A 494 -3.66 10.09 -2.85
CA GLY A 494 -3.12 10.98 -3.89
C GLY A 494 -1.67 11.41 -3.66
N ASN A 495 -1.07 11.03 -2.53
CA ASN A 495 0.30 11.35 -2.15
C ASN A 495 1.23 10.18 -2.43
N ALA A 496 2.52 10.43 -2.44
CA ALA A 496 3.54 9.39 -2.45
C ALA A 496 4.42 9.49 -1.20
N ASN A 497 4.79 8.34 -0.63
CA ASN A 497 5.84 8.29 0.37
C ASN A 497 7.15 7.77 -0.26
N LEU A 498 8.28 8.27 0.22
CA LEU A 498 9.61 7.79 -0.12
C LEU A 498 10.47 7.75 1.13
N GLY A 499 10.71 6.54 1.63
CA GLY A 499 11.67 6.27 2.69
C GLY A 499 13.07 6.04 2.13
N VAL A 500 14.08 6.61 2.79
CA VAL A 500 15.50 6.44 2.45
C VAL A 500 16.26 6.07 3.71
N PHE A 501 17.09 5.06 3.65
CA PHE A 501 17.85 4.59 4.82
C PHE A 501 19.30 4.27 4.48
N THR A 502 20.13 4.26 5.51
CA THR A 502 21.54 3.83 5.43
C THR A 502 21.78 2.62 6.34
N ARG A 503 22.93 1.97 6.19
CA ARG A 503 23.28 0.77 6.96
C ARG A 503 24.14 1.06 8.18
N THR A 504 24.67 2.29 8.31
CA THR A 504 25.56 2.69 9.40
C THR A 504 25.18 4.05 9.95
N GLU A 505 25.47 4.28 11.23
CA GLU A 505 25.23 5.55 11.89
C GLU A 505 25.98 6.70 11.20
N GLU A 506 27.21 6.48 10.78
CA GLU A 506 28.03 7.51 10.13
C GLU A 506 27.44 7.94 8.77
N ALA A 507 26.97 6.98 7.98
CA ALA A 507 26.28 7.27 6.72
C ALA A 507 24.90 7.93 6.97
N TRP A 508 24.23 7.58 8.07
CA TRP A 508 22.99 8.24 8.50
C TRP A 508 23.21 9.72 8.81
N ILE A 509 24.23 10.04 9.58
CA ILE A 509 24.55 11.43 9.91
C ILE A 509 24.82 12.24 8.63
N TRP A 510 25.50 11.64 7.65
CA TRP A 510 25.69 12.26 6.34
C TRP A 510 24.37 12.43 5.58
N LEU A 511 23.57 11.38 5.49
CA LEU A 511 22.29 11.39 4.76
C LEU A 511 21.35 12.47 5.32
N ASP A 512 21.22 12.55 6.64
CA ASP A 512 20.38 13.51 7.34
C ASP A 512 20.81 14.97 7.06
N ASN A 513 22.12 15.21 6.94
CA ASN A 513 22.66 16.51 6.55
C ASN A 513 22.52 16.81 5.06
N PHE A 514 22.70 15.81 4.21
CA PHE A 514 22.72 15.96 2.75
C PHE A 514 21.32 16.07 2.16
N LEU A 515 20.40 15.18 2.54
CA LEU A 515 19.10 15.04 1.91
C LEU A 515 18.04 15.88 2.64
N THR A 516 18.19 17.20 2.54
CA THR A 516 17.17 18.18 2.93
C THR A 516 15.99 18.15 1.98
N THR A 517 14.87 18.79 2.33
CA THR A 517 13.71 18.94 1.43
C THR A 517 14.10 19.60 0.10
N ASP A 518 14.87 20.69 0.15
CA ASP A 518 15.34 21.38 -1.06
C ASP A 518 16.21 20.47 -1.93
N LYS A 519 17.12 19.68 -1.30
CA LYS A 519 17.97 18.73 -2.01
C LYS A 519 17.19 17.58 -2.62
N PHE A 520 16.17 17.10 -1.91
CA PHE A 520 15.24 16.09 -2.43
C PHE A 520 14.53 16.60 -3.69
N GLN A 521 13.98 17.81 -3.67
CA GLN A 521 13.32 18.42 -4.81
C GLN A 521 14.28 18.72 -5.98
N GLU A 522 15.52 19.12 -5.69
CA GLU A 522 16.58 19.27 -6.71
C GLU A 522 16.88 17.93 -7.41
N LEU A 523 16.98 16.84 -6.65
CA LEU A 523 17.26 15.49 -7.18
C LEU A 523 16.07 14.89 -7.92
N LEU A 524 14.84 15.23 -7.53
CA LEU A 524 13.59 14.75 -8.10
C LEU A 524 12.75 15.93 -8.62
N PRO A 525 13.09 16.52 -9.77
CA PRO A 525 12.49 17.77 -10.26
C PRO A 525 10.96 17.74 -10.45
N GLU A 526 10.35 16.54 -10.59
CA GLU A 526 8.88 16.41 -10.66
C GLU A 526 8.18 16.81 -9.35
N THR A 527 8.93 16.99 -8.27
CA THR A 527 8.42 17.40 -6.96
C THR A 527 8.62 18.88 -6.65
N ALA A 528 9.26 19.64 -7.55
CA ALA A 528 9.70 21.01 -7.28
C ALA A 528 8.56 21.96 -6.87
N ASP A 529 7.38 21.81 -7.48
CA ASP A 529 6.20 22.63 -7.20
C ASP A 529 5.22 21.98 -6.20
N LEU A 530 5.59 20.85 -5.62
CA LEU A 530 4.75 20.11 -4.67
C LEU A 530 5.19 20.36 -3.22
N LYS A 531 4.24 20.30 -2.29
CA LYS A 531 4.55 20.26 -0.87
C LYS A 531 5.22 18.93 -0.55
N VAL A 532 6.36 18.99 0.16
CA VAL A 532 7.11 17.81 0.61
C VAL A 532 7.33 17.93 2.12
N ASP A 533 6.80 16.99 2.88
CA ASP A 533 7.09 16.86 4.31
C ASP A 533 8.26 15.88 4.47
N ARG A 534 9.21 16.23 5.36
CA ARG A 534 10.39 15.41 5.67
C ARG A 534 10.35 15.00 7.12
N HIS A 535 10.43 13.70 7.36
CA HIS A 535 10.42 13.12 8.71
C HIS A 535 11.69 12.32 8.97
N ARG A 536 12.17 12.37 10.21
CA ARG A 536 13.38 11.67 10.66
C ARG A 536 13.00 10.45 11.51
N LEU A 537 13.65 9.32 11.22
CA LEU A 537 13.57 8.10 12.01
C LEU A 537 15.00 7.65 12.39
N PRO A 538 15.65 8.38 13.33
CA PRO A 538 17.09 8.23 13.59
C PRO A 538 17.46 6.86 14.17
N LYS A 539 16.56 6.19 14.88
CA LYS A 539 16.78 4.86 15.47
C LYS A 539 16.97 3.76 14.42
N ILE A 540 16.42 3.95 13.24
CA ILE A 540 16.54 3.04 12.10
C ILE A 540 17.29 3.68 10.92
N TYR A 541 18.06 4.75 11.18
CA TYR A 541 18.91 5.46 10.23
C TYR A 541 18.21 5.90 8.95
N SER A 542 17.00 6.45 9.10
CA SER A 542 16.09 6.66 7.97
C SER A 542 15.45 8.05 7.94
N LEU A 543 15.17 8.48 6.70
CA LEU A 543 14.31 9.63 6.40
C LEU A 543 13.05 9.13 5.69
N ASN A 544 11.91 9.74 5.94
CA ASN A 544 10.70 9.56 5.16
C ASN A 544 10.24 10.88 4.58
N PHE A 545 9.97 10.91 3.28
CA PHE A 545 9.41 12.05 2.57
C PHE A 545 7.98 11.74 2.15
N VAL A 546 7.06 12.67 2.41
CA VAL A 546 5.69 12.61 1.90
C VAL A 546 5.52 13.71 0.86
N VAL A 547 5.27 13.30 -0.38
CA VAL A 547 5.08 14.21 -1.52
C VAL A 547 3.60 14.33 -1.80
N HIS A 548 3.04 15.49 -1.47
CA HIS A 548 1.60 15.74 -1.57
C HIS A 548 1.17 15.92 -3.03
N GLY A 549 0.09 15.24 -3.43
CA GLY A 549 -0.53 15.38 -4.75
C GLY A 549 0.25 14.76 -5.92
N LEU A 550 1.37 14.06 -5.68
CA LEU A 550 2.17 13.46 -6.76
C LEU A 550 1.37 12.47 -7.62
N LEU A 551 0.42 11.77 -7.03
CA LEU A 551 -0.39 10.73 -7.67
C LEU A 551 -1.78 11.21 -8.09
N GLU A 552 -2.01 12.53 -8.07
CA GLU A 552 -3.27 13.15 -8.49
C GLU A 552 -4.46 12.62 -7.62
N GLU A 553 -5.54 12.16 -8.26
CA GLU A 553 -6.74 11.60 -7.62
C GLU A 553 -6.58 10.14 -7.17
N GLY A 554 -5.34 9.67 -6.98
CA GLY A 554 -5.01 8.31 -6.53
C GLY A 554 -4.68 7.35 -7.66
N VAL A 555 -4.25 6.14 -7.29
CA VAL A 555 -3.65 5.11 -8.14
C VAL A 555 -4.45 4.81 -9.42
N ALA A 556 -5.78 4.68 -9.31
CA ALA A 556 -6.65 4.31 -10.43
C ALA A 556 -6.86 5.46 -11.44
N ALA A 557 -6.76 6.70 -10.95
CA ALA A 557 -6.96 7.91 -11.74
C ALA A 557 -5.65 8.51 -12.29
N SER A 558 -4.53 8.33 -11.61
CA SER A 558 -3.23 8.91 -11.97
C SER A 558 -2.84 8.64 -13.42
N THR A 559 -2.28 9.67 -14.07
CA THR A 559 -1.77 9.58 -15.45
C THR A 559 -0.28 9.21 -15.49
N ARG A 560 0.36 9.06 -14.33
CA ARG A 560 1.76 8.67 -14.23
C ARG A 560 1.96 7.24 -14.72
N GLN A 561 3.13 6.96 -15.31
CA GLN A 561 3.52 5.61 -15.68
C GLN A 561 3.66 4.72 -14.43
N ASP A 562 4.27 5.26 -13.39
CA ASP A 562 4.34 4.68 -12.05
C ASP A 562 3.24 5.30 -11.18
N SER A 563 2.01 4.84 -11.36
CA SER A 563 0.82 5.38 -10.67
C SER A 563 0.79 5.05 -9.17
N GLN A 564 1.65 4.15 -8.72
CA GLN A 564 1.78 3.75 -7.31
C GLN A 564 3.08 4.23 -6.65
N ALA A 565 3.88 5.05 -7.34
CA ALA A 565 5.19 5.50 -6.86
C ALA A 565 6.14 4.36 -6.43
N LYS A 566 5.97 3.14 -6.95
CA LYS A 566 6.77 1.96 -6.56
C LYS A 566 8.23 2.07 -7.02
N SER A 567 8.51 2.81 -8.10
CA SER A 567 9.87 3.03 -8.63
C SER A 567 10.49 4.36 -8.18
N PHE A 568 9.76 5.17 -7.43
CA PHE A 568 10.16 6.52 -7.06
C PHE A 568 11.45 6.53 -6.22
N GLY A 569 11.58 5.57 -5.29
CA GLY A 569 12.81 5.36 -4.50
C GLY A 569 14.01 4.95 -5.35
N GLU A 570 13.81 4.06 -6.33
CA GLU A 570 14.90 3.62 -7.22
C GLU A 570 15.36 4.77 -8.17
N TRP A 571 14.45 5.66 -8.58
CA TRP A 571 14.85 6.86 -9.30
C TRP A 571 15.75 7.77 -8.44
N LEU A 572 15.42 8.00 -7.18
CA LEU A 572 16.29 8.75 -6.26
C LEU A 572 17.65 8.07 -6.11
N ARG A 573 17.69 6.75 -5.90
CA ARG A 573 18.94 5.98 -5.77
C ARG A 573 19.83 6.07 -7.00
N ALA A 574 19.26 6.19 -8.18
CA ALA A 574 20.01 6.33 -9.45
C ALA A 574 20.62 7.73 -9.65
N ARG A 575 20.25 8.73 -8.83
CA ARG A 575 20.80 10.09 -8.97
C ARG A 575 22.26 10.13 -8.59
N VAL A 576 23.07 10.73 -9.47
CA VAL A 576 24.52 10.93 -9.26
C VAL A 576 24.73 12.17 -8.41
N VAL A 577 25.38 12.00 -7.27
CA VAL A 577 25.65 13.05 -6.29
C VAL A 577 27.12 13.04 -5.88
N ASP A 578 27.57 14.03 -5.10
CA ASP A 578 28.88 14.04 -4.48
C ASP A 578 28.84 13.21 -3.20
N LEU A 579 29.25 11.94 -3.30
CA LEU A 579 29.31 11.03 -2.15
C LEU A 579 30.68 11.14 -1.45
N PRO A 580 30.73 11.13 -0.09
CA PRO A 580 31.99 11.02 0.63
C PRO A 580 32.72 9.71 0.28
N GLU A 581 33.99 9.85 -0.13
CA GLU A 581 34.80 8.70 -0.60
C GLU A 581 34.93 7.59 0.45
N ARG A 582 34.93 7.95 1.73
CA ARG A 582 34.99 7.00 2.84
C ARG A 582 33.81 6.03 2.95
N PHE A 583 32.70 6.29 2.25
CA PHE A 583 31.54 5.39 2.22
C PHE A 583 31.51 4.47 0.99
N ILE A 584 32.45 4.66 0.05
CA ILE A 584 32.45 3.95 -1.24
C ILE A 584 33.60 2.92 -1.31
N GLY A 585 34.30 2.68 -0.19
CA GLY A 585 35.46 1.82 -0.13
C GLY A 585 35.21 0.34 -0.31
#